data_1f1bb59d97c023fbba61f3722445f00d
#
_entry.id   1f1bb59d97c023fbba61f3722445f00d
#
_cell.length_a   1.000
_cell.length_b   1.000
_cell.length_c   1.000
_cell.angle_alpha   90.00
_cell.angle_beta   90.00
_cell.angle_gamma   90.00
#
_symmetry.space_group_name_H-M   'P 1'
#
loop_
_entity.id
_entity.type
_entity.pdbx_description
1 polymer ?
#
loop_
_entity_poly.entity_id
_entity_poly.type
_entity_poly.pdbx_seq_one_letter_code
_entity_poly.pdbx_strand_id
1 'polypeptide(L)'
;MIIITGSATIRPEHRSEALVLGVEHSARSRAEPCCIAHNCLVDAEDPNRIVFVEQWADMAAVKVHFAVPSSGEFVRDLMAPGKGTQKMWIYHAQDVTATVRE
;
A
#
# COMPACT_ATOMS: atom_id res chain seq x y z
N MET A 1 -7.02 -2.50 15.08
CA MET A 1 -6.39 -2.82 13.78
C MET A 1 -5.69 -1.58 13.24
N ILE A 2 -4.78 -1.78 12.34
CA ILE A 2 -4.08 -0.67 11.68
C ILE A 2 -4.54 -0.62 10.23
N ILE A 3 -4.89 0.58 9.76
CA ILE A 3 -5.15 0.84 8.35
C ILE A 3 -4.04 1.73 7.82
N ILE A 4 -3.48 1.34 6.69
CA ILE A 4 -2.50 2.16 5.98
C ILE A 4 -3.13 2.54 4.64
N THR A 5 -3.07 3.82 4.30
CA THR A 5 -3.39 4.30 2.97
C THR A 5 -2.13 4.92 2.38
N GLY A 6 -1.77 4.45 1.20
CA GLY A 6 -0.63 4.99 0.47
C GLY A 6 -1.03 5.36 -0.94
N SER A 7 -0.36 6.33 -1.51
CA SER A 7 -0.54 6.64 -2.92
C SER A 7 0.78 7.10 -3.54
N ALA A 8 0.93 6.80 -4.82
CA ALA A 8 2.06 7.25 -5.61
C ALA A 8 1.54 7.80 -6.93
N THR A 9 1.93 9.01 -7.28
CA THR A 9 1.65 9.58 -8.59
C THR A 9 2.90 9.39 -9.43
N ILE A 10 2.78 8.60 -10.47
CA ILE A 10 3.89 8.12 -11.29
C ILE A 10 3.89 8.85 -12.63
N ARG A 11 5.05 9.17 -13.15
CA ARG A 11 5.17 9.71 -14.50
C ARG A 11 4.62 8.70 -15.51
N PRO A 12 3.90 9.15 -16.56
CA PRO A 12 3.24 8.25 -17.51
C PRO A 12 4.16 7.18 -18.11
N GLU A 13 5.42 7.52 -18.38
CA GLU A 13 6.40 6.60 -18.97
C GLU A 13 6.83 5.46 -18.03
N HIS A 14 6.58 5.60 -16.71
CA HIS A 14 6.91 4.60 -15.70
C HIS A 14 5.70 3.88 -15.14
N ARG A 15 4.49 4.23 -15.59
CA ARG A 15 3.24 3.74 -15.00
C ARG A 15 3.09 2.21 -15.08
N SER A 16 3.36 1.62 -16.23
CA SER A 16 3.20 0.17 -16.40
C SER A 16 4.13 -0.62 -15.49
N GLU A 17 5.39 -0.20 -15.40
CA GLU A 17 6.38 -0.80 -14.50
C GLU A 17 5.95 -0.67 -13.03
N ALA A 18 5.52 0.53 -12.62
CA ALA A 18 5.10 0.80 -11.26
C ALA A 18 3.89 -0.05 -10.87
N LEU A 19 2.95 -0.25 -11.78
CA LEU A 19 1.77 -1.08 -11.53
C LEU A 19 2.15 -2.55 -11.32
N VAL A 20 3.06 -3.08 -12.12
CA VAL A 20 3.58 -4.45 -11.94
C VAL A 20 4.24 -4.60 -10.58
N LEU A 21 5.10 -3.66 -10.20
CA LEU A 21 5.76 -3.65 -8.88
C LEU A 21 4.76 -3.58 -7.75
N GLY A 22 3.73 -2.75 -7.87
CA GLY A 22 2.69 -2.60 -6.85
C GLY A 22 1.86 -3.87 -6.66
N VAL A 23 1.45 -4.51 -7.75
CA VAL A 23 0.70 -5.77 -7.69
C VAL A 23 1.52 -6.88 -7.06
N GLU A 24 2.79 -7.01 -7.43
CA GLU A 24 3.70 -8.00 -6.84
C GLU A 24 3.92 -7.74 -5.35
N HIS A 25 4.11 -6.48 -4.96
CA HIS A 25 4.28 -6.11 -3.56
C HIS A 25 3.05 -6.47 -2.73
N SER A 26 1.85 -6.16 -3.22
CA SER A 26 0.61 -6.51 -2.52
C SER A 26 0.45 -8.03 -2.39
N ALA A 27 0.76 -8.80 -3.44
CA ALA A 27 0.69 -10.24 -3.41
C ALA A 27 1.63 -10.85 -2.35
N ARG A 28 2.87 -10.37 -2.28
CA ARG A 28 3.82 -10.82 -1.25
C ARG A 28 3.36 -10.45 0.15
N SER A 29 2.86 -9.22 0.31
CA SER A 29 2.41 -8.71 1.60
C SER A 29 1.24 -9.49 2.17
N ARG A 30 0.31 -9.93 1.33
CA ARG A 30 -0.83 -10.75 1.76
C ARG A 30 -0.43 -12.09 2.37
N ALA A 31 0.75 -12.60 2.06
CA ALA A 31 1.28 -13.83 2.64
C ALA A 31 1.96 -13.61 4.01
N GLU A 32 2.19 -12.37 4.42
CA GLU A 32 2.83 -12.07 5.69
C GLU A 32 1.87 -12.30 6.87
N PRO A 33 2.40 -12.73 8.05
CA PRO A 33 1.56 -12.92 9.23
C PRO A 33 0.81 -11.65 9.62
N CYS A 34 -0.45 -11.81 10.02
CA CYS A 34 -1.30 -10.72 10.50
C CYS A 34 -1.62 -9.64 9.46
N CYS A 35 -1.38 -9.90 8.19
CA CYS A 35 -1.91 -9.08 7.10
C CYS A 35 -3.38 -9.46 6.88
N ILE A 36 -4.29 -8.50 7.09
CA ILE A 36 -5.72 -8.71 6.88
C ILE A 36 -6.08 -8.43 5.42
N ALA A 37 -5.52 -7.35 4.86
CA ALA A 37 -5.72 -6.97 3.47
C ALA A 37 -4.54 -6.13 2.98
N HIS A 38 -4.21 -6.26 1.71
CA HIS A 38 -3.22 -5.43 1.06
C HIS A 38 -3.55 -5.41 -0.43
N ASN A 39 -3.96 -4.24 -0.94
CA ASN A 39 -4.44 -4.11 -2.31
C ASN A 39 -3.77 -2.94 -3.01
N CYS A 40 -3.44 -3.16 -4.27
CA CYS A 40 -2.94 -2.16 -5.20
C CYS A 40 -4.07 -1.80 -6.16
N LEU A 41 -4.37 -0.51 -6.25
CA LEU A 41 -5.50 0.03 -7.01
C LEU A 41 -5.01 1.14 -7.92
N VAL A 42 -5.73 1.37 -9.01
CA VAL A 42 -5.53 2.55 -9.86
C VAL A 42 -6.70 3.49 -9.62
N ASP A 43 -6.40 4.78 -9.46
CA ASP A 43 -7.43 5.81 -9.32
C ASP A 43 -8.23 5.88 -10.63
N ALA A 44 -9.56 5.77 -10.52
CA ALA A 44 -10.43 5.81 -11.69
C ALA A 44 -10.40 7.17 -12.41
N GLU A 45 -10.00 8.24 -11.72
CA GLU A 45 -9.95 9.58 -12.27
C GLU A 45 -8.53 10.03 -12.67
N ASP A 46 -7.51 9.27 -12.26
CA ASP A 46 -6.11 9.58 -12.59
C ASP A 46 -5.33 8.27 -12.81
N PRO A 47 -5.14 7.84 -14.06
CA PRO A 47 -4.46 6.56 -14.35
C PRO A 47 -2.98 6.54 -13.94
N ASN A 48 -2.40 7.69 -13.63
CA ASN A 48 -1.03 7.79 -13.15
C ASN A 48 -0.91 7.68 -11.62
N ARG A 49 -2.05 7.60 -10.92
CA ARG A 49 -2.09 7.51 -9.46
C ARG A 49 -2.40 6.07 -9.04
N ILE A 50 -1.42 5.46 -8.36
CA ILE A 50 -1.55 4.12 -7.78
C ILE A 50 -1.82 4.28 -6.30
N VAL A 51 -2.82 3.55 -5.78
CA VAL A 51 -3.26 3.64 -4.39
C VAL A 51 -3.10 2.27 -3.73
N PHE A 52 -2.56 2.27 -2.52
CA PHE A 52 -2.47 1.08 -1.68
C PHE A 52 -3.40 1.24 -0.50
N VAL A 53 -4.20 0.21 -0.23
CA VAL A 53 -5.05 0.13 0.96
C VAL A 53 -4.67 -1.15 1.69
N GLU A 54 -4.27 -1.00 2.95
CA GLU A 54 -3.74 -2.09 3.76
C GLU A 54 -4.46 -2.15 5.09
N GLN A 55 -4.67 -3.38 5.57
CA GLN A 55 -5.17 -3.62 6.92
C GLN A 55 -4.27 -4.65 7.60
N TRP A 56 -3.86 -4.34 8.81
CA TRP A 56 -2.97 -5.16 9.63
C TRP A 56 -3.57 -5.34 11.01
N ALA A 57 -3.31 -6.49 11.64
CA ALA A 57 -3.88 -6.80 12.95
C ALA A 57 -3.43 -5.80 14.03
N ASP A 58 -2.15 -5.41 14.01
CA ASP A 58 -1.56 -4.51 15.00
C ASP A 58 -0.29 -3.83 14.46
N MET A 59 0.28 -2.92 15.25
CA MET A 59 1.50 -2.22 14.86
C MET A 59 2.73 -3.13 14.80
N ALA A 60 2.76 -4.21 15.59
CA ALA A 60 3.87 -5.15 15.52
C ALA A 60 3.96 -5.79 14.13
N ALA A 61 2.82 -6.16 13.55
CA ALA A 61 2.74 -6.68 12.19
C ALA A 61 3.22 -5.67 11.15
N VAL A 62 2.86 -4.40 11.31
CA VAL A 62 3.30 -3.31 10.42
C VAL A 62 4.82 -3.14 10.49
N LYS A 63 5.40 -3.18 11.68
CA LYS A 63 6.85 -3.06 11.85
C LYS A 63 7.60 -4.22 11.21
N VAL A 64 7.06 -5.44 11.32
CA VAL A 64 7.62 -6.61 10.64
C VAL A 64 7.55 -6.42 9.13
N HIS A 65 6.40 -5.96 8.61
CA HIS A 65 6.21 -5.71 7.18
C HIS A 65 7.24 -4.71 6.63
N PHE A 66 7.44 -3.59 7.30
CA PHE A 66 8.42 -2.59 6.86
C PHE A 66 9.87 -3.07 6.97
N ALA A 67 10.15 -4.05 7.82
CA ALA A 67 11.47 -4.64 7.97
C ALA A 67 11.79 -5.72 6.92
N VAL A 68 10.79 -6.20 6.19
CA VAL A 68 11.01 -7.17 5.10
C VAL A 68 11.83 -6.52 3.99
N PRO A 69 12.98 -7.12 3.58
CA PRO A 69 13.84 -6.51 2.56
C PRO A 69 13.13 -6.16 1.25
N SER A 70 12.24 -7.03 0.79
CA SER A 70 11.48 -6.78 -0.45
C SER A 70 10.54 -5.57 -0.35
N SER A 71 10.07 -5.20 0.85
CA SER A 71 9.28 -3.98 1.04
C SER A 71 10.13 -2.73 0.83
N GLY A 72 11.35 -2.71 1.37
CA GLY A 72 12.29 -1.61 1.15
C GLY A 72 12.72 -1.48 -0.31
N GLU A 73 12.97 -2.61 -0.96
CA GLU A 73 13.29 -2.66 -2.39
C GLU A 73 12.13 -2.11 -3.24
N PHE A 74 10.90 -2.50 -2.92
CA PHE A 74 9.72 -2.00 -3.60
C PHE A 74 9.62 -0.47 -3.52
N VAL A 75 9.76 0.11 -2.34
CA VAL A 75 9.68 1.57 -2.15
C VAL A 75 10.79 2.26 -2.93
N ARG A 76 12.02 1.73 -2.87
CA ARG A 76 13.16 2.29 -3.61
C ARG A 76 12.94 2.24 -5.11
N ASP A 77 12.45 1.12 -5.64
CA ASP A 77 12.23 0.96 -7.07
C ASP A 77 11.05 1.80 -7.57
N LEU A 78 9.98 1.87 -6.77
CA LEU A 78 8.79 2.67 -7.10
C LEU A 78 9.12 4.16 -7.12
N MET A 79 9.95 4.61 -6.16
CA MET A 79 10.21 6.03 -5.93
C MET A 79 11.62 6.45 -6.32
N ALA A 80 12.27 5.71 -7.23
CA ALA A 80 13.55 6.13 -7.77
C ALA A 80 13.46 7.57 -8.33
N PRO A 81 14.55 8.36 -8.24
CA PRO A 81 14.51 9.76 -8.65
C PRO A 81 13.91 9.95 -10.04
N GLY A 82 12.98 10.91 -10.16
CA GLY A 82 12.30 11.24 -11.41
C GLY A 82 11.10 10.36 -11.76
N LYS A 83 10.77 9.33 -10.98
CA LYS A 83 9.61 8.46 -11.29
C LYS A 83 8.28 9.02 -10.79
N GLY A 84 8.27 9.77 -9.69
CA GLY A 84 7.03 10.34 -9.17
C GLY A 84 7.12 10.81 -7.72
N THR A 85 5.95 10.93 -7.07
CA THR A 85 5.81 11.34 -5.67
C THR A 85 4.94 10.36 -4.92
N GLN A 86 5.12 10.28 -3.59
CA GLN A 86 4.31 9.39 -2.76
C GLN A 86 3.82 10.07 -1.49
N LYS A 87 2.73 9.51 -0.94
CA LYS A 87 2.16 9.89 0.35
C LYS A 87 1.72 8.63 1.08
N MET A 88 1.80 8.64 2.42
CA MET A 88 1.35 7.51 3.24
C MET A 88 0.84 8.00 4.57
N TRP A 89 -0.26 7.40 5.04
CA TRP A 89 -0.82 7.62 6.37
C TRP A 89 -1.06 6.29 7.05
N ILE A 90 -0.79 6.24 8.34
CA ILE A 90 -1.00 5.06 9.19
C ILE A 90 -1.97 5.44 10.29
N TYR A 91 -3.04 4.67 10.43
CA TYR A 91 -4.12 4.94 11.38
C TYR A 91 -4.35 3.77 12.32
N HIS A 92 -4.56 4.07 13.60
CA HIS A 92 -5.28 3.16 14.47
C HIS A 92 -6.76 3.19 14.08
N ALA A 93 -7.36 2.03 13.85
CA ALA A 93 -8.73 1.94 13.36
C ALA A 93 -9.56 0.97 14.20
N GLN A 94 -10.82 1.29 14.33
CA GLN A 94 -11.83 0.43 14.95
C GLN A 94 -12.97 0.25 13.95
N ASP A 95 -13.38 -1.00 13.75
CA ASP A 95 -14.55 -1.27 12.92
C ASP A 95 -15.82 -0.85 13.70
N VAL A 96 -16.51 0.12 13.16
CA VAL A 96 -17.76 0.65 13.76
C VAL A 96 -18.96 0.36 12.86
N THR A 97 -18.84 -0.57 11.93
CA THR A 97 -19.87 -0.88 10.95
C THR A 97 -21.21 -1.22 11.63
N ALA A 98 -21.19 -1.98 12.73
CA ALA A 98 -22.39 -2.37 13.44
C ALA A 98 -23.16 -1.18 14.00
N THR A 99 -22.50 -0.09 14.38
CA THR A 99 -23.18 1.08 14.96
C THR A 99 -24.03 1.84 13.94
N VAL A 100 -23.69 1.76 12.67
CA VAL A 100 -24.43 2.43 11.59
C VAL A 100 -25.76 1.73 11.29
N ARG A 101 -25.85 0.44 11.65
CA ARG A 101 -27.01 -0.43 11.34
C ARG A 101 -27.97 -0.61 12.51
N GLU A 102 -27.71 0.07 13.60
CA GLU A 102 -28.60 0.04 14.80
C GLU A 102 -29.90 0.83 14.61
#